data_1b616f2684b2aa8dcba92d310e683ced
#
_entry.id   1b616f2684b2aa8dcba92d310e683ced
#
_cell.length_a   1.000
_cell.length_b   1.000
_cell.length_c   1.000
_cell.angle_alpha   90.00
_cell.angle_beta   90.00
_cell.angle_gamma   90.00
#
_symmetry.space_group_name_H-M   'P 1'
#
loop_
_entity.id
_entity.type
_entity.pdbx_description
1 polymer ?
#
loop_
_entity_poly.entity_id
_entity_poly.type
_entity_poly.pdbx_seq_one_letter_code
_entity_poly.pdbx_strand_id
1 'polypeptide(L)'
;MPNTRVALITGCNTGIGKHTTIELAKQGYEVVMLVRDSDKSRAAQEEIKKASSSDEVQLFYVDLASLASIREVVDRLKQNYTKVDLLINNAGILKREEVPSADGFELSIAVNYMAPFYLTQLLLSLIQAAEAARIINLSSEMYKRGKVRLDQGFSAEEFDGIQAYSDSKLLLIYYTKSLAKRLMNQNITVNALHPGVIGTDVFREYPNWLSSLVGLFIASPKKGAQPSIYLATSDEVKAVSGAYFNKKQQTETISKANDEELAENIWSKTEALIESRT
;
A
#
# COMPACT_ATOMS: atom_id res chain seq x y z
N MET A 1 26.90 0.00 -14.41
CA MET A 1 26.20 -1.12 -13.78
C MET A 1 24.95 -1.37 -14.60
N PRO A 2 24.46 -2.60 -14.78
CA PRO A 2 23.18 -2.81 -15.44
C PRO A 2 22.12 -2.01 -14.70
N ASN A 3 21.14 -1.49 -15.44
CA ASN A 3 20.06 -0.64 -14.94
C ASN A 3 19.13 -1.44 -14.00
N THR A 4 19.59 -1.70 -12.76
CA THR A 4 18.85 -2.49 -11.77
C THR A 4 17.53 -1.77 -11.45
N ARG A 5 16.42 -2.50 -11.53
CA ARG A 5 15.11 -1.97 -11.16
C ARG A 5 14.96 -1.94 -9.64
N VAL A 6 14.52 -0.82 -9.10
CA VAL A 6 14.34 -0.61 -7.66
C VAL A 6 12.86 -0.73 -7.30
N ALA A 7 12.53 -1.61 -6.35
CA ALA A 7 11.20 -1.83 -5.83
C ALA A 7 11.10 -1.48 -4.34
N LEU A 8 10.24 -0.54 -3.96
CA LEU A 8 9.93 -0.20 -2.58
C LEU A 8 8.63 -0.90 -2.17
N ILE A 9 8.63 -1.61 -1.04
CA ILE A 9 7.46 -2.37 -0.55
C ILE A 9 7.22 -2.08 0.92
N THR A 10 6.03 -1.56 1.26
CA THR A 10 5.66 -1.31 2.66
C THR A 10 5.11 -2.57 3.33
N GLY A 11 5.41 -2.77 4.63
CA GLY A 11 4.83 -3.85 5.43
C GLY A 11 5.15 -5.26 4.93
N CYS A 12 6.34 -5.47 4.40
CA CYS A 12 6.74 -6.70 3.71
C CYS A 12 7.52 -7.70 4.59
N ASN A 13 7.54 -7.53 5.89
CA ASN A 13 8.18 -8.49 6.82
C ASN A 13 7.31 -9.72 7.12
N THR A 14 6.08 -9.79 6.65
CA THR A 14 5.17 -10.93 6.82
C THR A 14 4.20 -11.06 5.64
N GLY A 15 3.45 -12.16 5.60
CA GLY A 15 2.27 -12.34 4.77
C GLY A 15 2.49 -12.13 3.27
N ILE A 16 1.57 -11.42 2.65
CA ILE A 16 1.57 -11.10 1.22
C ILE A 16 2.84 -10.34 0.84
N GLY A 17 3.18 -9.30 1.60
CA GLY A 17 4.34 -8.45 1.32
C GLY A 17 5.64 -9.25 1.26
N LYS A 18 5.87 -10.16 2.22
CA LYS A 18 7.06 -11.01 2.25
C LYS A 18 7.17 -11.89 1.00
N HIS A 19 6.09 -12.55 0.59
CA HIS A 19 6.09 -13.39 -0.61
C HIS A 19 6.24 -12.56 -1.90
N THR A 20 5.67 -11.36 -1.95
CA THR A 20 5.87 -10.42 -3.06
C THR A 20 7.34 -10.02 -3.16
N THR A 21 7.98 -9.68 -2.03
CA THR A 21 9.39 -9.32 -1.97
C THR A 21 10.30 -10.44 -2.46
N ILE A 22 10.06 -11.69 -2.01
CA ILE A 22 10.83 -12.85 -2.47
C ILE A 22 10.76 -13.01 -3.99
N GLU A 23 9.58 -12.91 -4.58
CA GLU A 23 9.42 -13.14 -6.02
C GLU A 23 9.98 -11.98 -6.86
N LEU A 24 9.92 -10.73 -6.38
CA LEU A 24 10.55 -9.60 -7.06
C LEU A 24 12.09 -9.67 -6.98
N ALA A 25 12.65 -10.03 -5.83
CA ALA A 25 14.09 -10.24 -5.67
C ALA A 25 14.60 -11.36 -6.60
N LYS A 26 13.87 -12.49 -6.76
CA LYS A 26 14.18 -13.54 -7.75
C LYS A 26 14.16 -13.04 -9.19
N GLN A 27 13.36 -12.00 -9.48
CA GLN A 27 13.27 -11.39 -10.82
C GLN A 27 14.32 -10.28 -11.04
N GLY A 28 15.30 -10.14 -10.14
CA GLY A 28 16.41 -9.21 -10.25
C GLY A 28 16.09 -7.76 -9.87
N TYR A 29 15.03 -7.54 -9.11
CA TYR A 29 14.83 -6.23 -8.47
C TYR A 29 15.75 -6.08 -7.26
N GLU A 30 16.33 -4.90 -7.10
CA GLU A 30 16.76 -4.45 -5.79
C GLU A 30 15.50 -4.08 -4.99
N VAL A 31 15.25 -4.83 -3.91
CA VAL A 31 14.04 -4.64 -3.12
C VAL A 31 14.34 -3.92 -1.82
N VAL A 32 13.67 -2.81 -1.62
CA VAL A 32 13.73 -2.00 -0.40
C VAL A 32 12.52 -2.32 0.47
N MET A 33 12.77 -2.93 1.61
CA MET A 33 11.75 -3.24 2.61
C MET A 33 11.49 -2.01 3.47
N LEU A 34 10.28 -1.43 3.38
CA LEU A 34 9.82 -0.32 4.23
C LEU A 34 8.99 -0.90 5.38
N VAL A 35 9.61 -1.09 6.54
CA VAL A 35 9.04 -1.80 7.69
C VAL A 35 9.43 -1.15 9.01
N ARG A 36 8.72 -1.48 10.10
CA ARG A 36 9.09 -1.04 11.45
C ARG A 36 10.38 -1.72 11.90
N ASP A 37 11.19 -1.00 12.68
CA ASP A 37 12.38 -1.58 13.32
C ASP A 37 11.98 -2.66 14.31
N SER A 38 12.44 -3.87 14.08
CA SER A 38 12.21 -5.02 14.95
C SER A 38 13.09 -6.20 14.55
N ASP A 39 13.35 -7.11 15.50
CA ASP A 39 14.04 -8.38 15.20
C ASP A 39 13.29 -9.19 14.16
N LYS A 40 11.95 -9.12 14.17
CA LYS A 40 11.10 -9.76 13.16
C LYS A 40 11.39 -9.23 11.75
N SER A 41 11.65 -7.93 11.60
CA SER A 41 11.98 -7.33 10.30
C SER A 41 13.37 -7.74 9.83
N ARG A 42 14.35 -7.77 10.72
CA ARG A 42 15.71 -8.27 10.43
C ARG A 42 15.70 -9.75 10.04
N ALA A 43 15.01 -10.58 10.80
CA ALA A 43 14.88 -12.01 10.50
C ALA A 43 14.18 -12.23 9.14
N ALA A 44 13.13 -11.44 8.84
CA ALA A 44 12.42 -11.52 7.56
C ALA A 44 13.32 -11.14 6.38
N GLN A 45 14.22 -10.15 6.51
CA GLN A 45 15.19 -9.80 5.47
C GLN A 45 16.10 -10.99 5.15
N GLU A 46 16.67 -11.63 6.17
CA GLU A 46 17.56 -12.80 5.98
C GLU A 46 16.82 -13.99 5.34
N GLU A 47 15.58 -14.24 5.76
CA GLU A 47 14.75 -15.28 5.15
C GLU A 47 14.42 -14.96 3.68
N ILE A 48 14.17 -13.69 3.34
CA ILE A 48 13.91 -13.25 1.97
C ILE A 48 15.15 -13.42 1.10
N LYS A 49 16.32 -12.96 1.56
CA LYS A 49 17.60 -13.14 0.87
C LYS A 49 17.85 -14.62 0.57
N LYS A 50 17.71 -15.47 1.58
CA LYS A 50 17.88 -16.92 1.42
C LYS A 50 16.86 -17.51 0.43
N ALA A 51 15.58 -17.15 0.53
CA ALA A 51 14.51 -17.71 -0.31
C ALA A 51 14.57 -17.21 -1.75
N SER A 52 15.08 -16.01 -2.00
CA SER A 52 15.28 -15.44 -3.33
C SER A 52 16.63 -15.77 -3.96
N SER A 53 17.60 -16.22 -3.17
CA SER A 53 19.01 -16.33 -3.57
C SER A 53 19.57 -14.99 -4.08
N SER A 54 19.15 -13.89 -3.46
CA SER A 54 19.53 -12.51 -3.81
C SER A 54 19.93 -11.74 -2.57
N ASP A 55 21.07 -11.07 -2.62
CA ASP A 55 21.52 -10.14 -1.58
C ASP A 55 20.96 -8.72 -1.76
N GLU A 56 20.30 -8.45 -2.90
CA GLU A 56 19.74 -7.15 -3.26
C GLU A 56 18.40 -6.91 -2.53
N VAL A 57 18.41 -7.05 -1.19
CA VAL A 57 17.26 -6.82 -0.30
C VAL A 57 17.72 -5.90 0.82
N GLN A 58 17.28 -4.66 0.76
CA GLN A 58 17.63 -3.61 1.70
C GLN A 58 16.55 -3.38 2.73
N LEU A 59 16.93 -2.91 3.92
CA LEU A 59 16.01 -2.68 5.04
C LEU A 59 16.03 -1.20 5.44
N PHE A 60 14.89 -0.54 5.30
CA PHE A 60 14.67 0.84 5.74
C PHE A 60 13.53 0.85 6.76
N TYR A 61 13.80 1.45 7.91
CA TYR A 61 12.83 1.53 9.00
C TYR A 61 11.93 2.73 8.84
N VAL A 62 10.61 2.49 9.00
CA VAL A 62 9.57 3.52 8.96
C VAL A 62 8.38 3.10 9.83
N ASP A 63 7.84 4.04 10.58
CA ASP A 63 6.50 3.93 11.15
C ASP A 63 5.51 4.69 10.27
N LEU A 64 4.65 3.93 9.58
CA LEU A 64 3.62 4.49 8.69
C LEU A 64 2.49 5.21 9.46
N ALA A 65 2.48 5.13 10.79
CA ALA A 65 1.57 5.90 11.64
C ALA A 65 2.13 7.28 12.02
N SER A 66 3.29 7.69 11.45
CA SER A 66 3.94 8.96 11.74
C SER A 66 4.40 9.64 10.44
N LEU A 67 3.88 10.83 10.17
CA LEU A 67 4.27 11.65 9.02
C LEU A 67 5.75 12.04 9.08
N ALA A 68 6.26 12.34 10.27
CA ALA A 68 7.67 12.65 10.48
C ALA A 68 8.57 11.45 10.13
N SER A 69 8.19 10.23 10.54
CA SER A 69 8.94 9.01 10.20
C SER A 69 8.91 8.72 8.70
N ILE A 70 7.79 9.00 8.02
CA ILE A 70 7.68 8.85 6.56
C ILE A 70 8.61 9.85 5.85
N ARG A 71 8.65 11.11 6.31
CA ARG A 71 9.55 12.12 5.75
C ARG A 71 11.02 11.70 5.91
N GLU A 72 11.40 11.31 7.13
CA GLU A 72 12.77 10.88 7.43
C GLU A 72 13.22 9.72 6.54
N VAL A 73 12.40 8.68 6.40
CA VAL A 73 12.78 7.54 5.54
C VAL A 73 12.91 7.95 4.07
N VAL A 74 12.05 8.86 3.58
CA VAL A 74 12.13 9.34 2.19
C VAL A 74 13.40 10.17 1.97
N ASP A 75 13.81 11.01 2.91
CA ASP A 75 15.05 11.78 2.81
C ASP A 75 16.27 10.84 2.73
N ARG A 76 16.29 9.76 3.52
CA ARG A 76 17.30 8.71 3.42
C ARG A 76 17.24 7.96 2.09
N LEU A 77 16.05 7.65 1.57
CA LEU A 77 15.89 7.01 0.27
C LEU A 77 16.44 7.88 -0.86
N LYS A 78 16.17 9.19 -0.84
CA LYS A 78 16.71 10.16 -1.83
C LYS A 78 18.23 10.29 -1.80
N GLN A 79 18.88 10.00 -0.67
CA GLN A 79 20.34 9.96 -0.58
C GLN A 79 20.95 8.69 -1.17
N ASN A 80 20.20 7.58 -1.20
CA ASN A 80 20.70 6.27 -1.61
C ASN A 80 20.24 5.86 -3.02
N TYR A 81 19.13 6.41 -3.51
CA TYR A 81 18.52 6.03 -4.78
C TYR A 81 18.30 7.24 -5.68
N THR A 82 18.53 7.05 -6.98
CA THR A 82 18.27 8.06 -8.00
C THR A 82 16.95 7.85 -8.73
N LYS A 83 16.33 6.66 -8.60
CA LYS A 83 15.04 6.29 -9.20
C LYS A 83 14.32 5.23 -8.38
N VAL A 84 13.01 5.12 -8.59
CA VAL A 84 12.15 4.05 -8.08
C VAL A 84 11.28 3.54 -9.23
N ASP A 85 11.46 2.29 -9.62
CA ASP A 85 10.72 1.67 -10.74
C ASP A 85 9.39 1.06 -10.27
N LEU A 86 9.27 0.73 -8.98
CA LEU A 86 8.08 0.10 -8.42
C LEU A 86 7.85 0.54 -6.97
N LEU A 87 6.64 1.03 -6.68
CA LEU A 87 6.19 1.27 -5.31
C LEU A 87 4.97 0.39 -5.01
N ILE A 88 5.05 -0.45 -3.98
CA ILE A 88 3.92 -1.25 -3.50
C ILE A 88 3.52 -0.78 -2.10
N ASN A 89 2.42 -0.07 -2.00
CA ASN A 89 1.75 0.27 -0.75
C ASN A 89 0.98 -0.97 -0.28
N ASN A 90 1.72 -1.91 0.32
CA ASN A 90 1.20 -3.19 0.76
C ASN A 90 0.77 -3.19 2.24
N ALA A 91 1.35 -2.33 3.07
CA ALA A 91 1.00 -2.27 4.49
C ALA A 91 -0.49 -2.01 4.70
N GLY A 92 -1.06 -2.65 5.71
CA GLY A 92 -2.44 -2.41 6.09
C GLY A 92 -2.74 -3.03 7.45
N ILE A 93 -3.58 -2.36 8.19
CA ILE A 93 -4.03 -2.77 9.54
C ILE A 93 -5.54 -2.60 9.66
N LEU A 94 -6.11 -3.35 10.58
CA LEU A 94 -7.47 -3.26 11.07
C LEU A 94 -7.42 -3.29 12.59
N LYS A 95 -8.00 -2.29 13.25
CA LYS A 95 -8.01 -2.19 14.71
C LYS A 95 -9.41 -2.44 15.27
N ARG A 96 -9.49 -3.09 16.43
CA ARG A 96 -10.76 -3.29 17.14
C ARG A 96 -11.14 -2.11 18.02
N GLU A 97 -10.13 -1.41 18.51
CA GLU A 97 -10.27 -0.26 19.40
C GLU A 97 -9.75 0.98 18.69
N GLU A 98 -10.31 2.11 19.02
CA GLU A 98 -9.83 3.38 18.52
C GLU A 98 -8.44 3.68 19.07
N VAL A 99 -7.48 3.82 18.16
CA VAL A 99 -6.10 4.16 18.50
C VAL A 99 -5.69 5.31 17.60
N PRO A 100 -5.30 6.46 18.14
CA PRO A 100 -4.76 7.55 17.34
C PRO A 100 -3.35 7.21 16.85
N SER A 101 -3.00 7.70 15.67
CA SER A 101 -1.63 7.74 15.18
C SER A 101 -0.82 8.84 15.91
N ALA A 102 0.48 8.91 15.65
CA ALA A 102 1.34 9.99 16.18
C ALA A 102 0.84 11.38 15.79
N ASP A 103 0.19 11.51 14.64
CA ASP A 103 -0.33 12.76 14.07
C ASP A 103 -1.83 12.98 14.38
N GLY A 104 -2.43 12.13 15.24
CA GLY A 104 -3.82 12.27 15.67
C GLY A 104 -4.88 11.80 14.66
N PHE A 105 -4.51 11.02 13.63
CA PHE A 105 -5.47 10.34 12.76
C PHE A 105 -5.91 9.01 13.37
N GLU A 106 -7.11 8.53 13.03
CA GLU A 106 -7.48 7.13 13.30
C GLU A 106 -6.46 6.21 12.62
N LEU A 107 -6.01 5.17 13.33
CA LEU A 107 -4.80 4.42 12.96
C LEU A 107 -4.95 3.66 11.64
N SER A 108 -6.16 3.13 11.31
CA SER A 108 -6.38 2.48 10.01
C SER A 108 -6.38 3.49 8.85
N ILE A 109 -6.94 4.69 9.07
CA ILE A 109 -6.87 5.80 8.11
C ILE A 109 -5.41 6.24 7.93
N ALA A 110 -4.68 6.40 9.04
CA ALA A 110 -3.26 6.80 8.99
C ALA A 110 -2.42 5.83 8.15
N VAL A 111 -2.46 4.54 8.48
CA VAL A 111 -1.57 3.53 7.88
C VAL A 111 -2.03 3.10 6.48
N ASN A 112 -3.35 2.92 6.27
CA ASN A 112 -3.87 2.35 5.03
C ASN A 112 -4.10 3.39 3.93
N TYR A 113 -4.19 4.69 4.28
CA TYR A 113 -4.52 5.75 3.34
C TYR A 113 -3.55 6.95 3.39
N MET A 114 -3.42 7.63 4.56
CA MET A 114 -2.57 8.83 4.67
C MET A 114 -1.10 8.51 4.37
N ALA A 115 -0.59 7.40 4.87
CA ALA A 115 0.78 6.97 4.62
C ALA A 115 1.05 6.65 3.14
N PRO A 116 0.25 5.82 2.43
CA PRO A 116 0.36 5.66 0.98
C PRO A 116 0.32 6.98 0.20
N PHE A 117 -0.60 7.88 0.57
CA PHE A 117 -0.69 9.20 -0.04
C PHE A 117 0.62 9.98 0.14
N TYR A 118 1.03 10.21 1.39
CA TYR A 118 2.16 11.05 1.73
C TYR A 118 3.50 10.48 1.26
N LEU A 119 3.73 9.19 1.48
CA LEU A 119 4.93 8.48 1.02
C LEU A 119 5.08 8.60 -0.50
N THR A 120 4.00 8.37 -1.24
CA THR A 120 4.04 8.46 -2.71
C THR A 120 4.31 9.88 -3.17
N GLN A 121 3.66 10.91 -2.57
CA GLN A 121 3.91 12.30 -2.94
C GLN A 121 5.38 12.69 -2.72
N LEU A 122 5.96 12.30 -1.60
CA LEU A 122 7.36 12.57 -1.29
C LEU A 122 8.34 11.83 -2.22
N LEU A 123 7.96 10.64 -2.73
CA LEU A 123 8.77 9.81 -3.64
C LEU A 123 8.57 10.15 -5.12
N LEU A 124 7.63 11.04 -5.48
CA LEU A 124 7.29 11.29 -6.89
C LEU A 124 8.50 11.64 -7.75
N SER A 125 9.45 12.42 -7.26
CA SER A 125 10.66 12.78 -8.01
C SER A 125 11.51 11.55 -8.37
N LEU A 126 11.64 10.58 -7.47
CA LEU A 126 12.37 9.33 -7.74
C LEU A 126 11.57 8.40 -8.68
N ILE A 127 10.24 8.37 -8.55
CA ILE A 127 9.36 7.58 -9.40
C ILE A 127 9.37 8.13 -10.83
N GLN A 128 9.33 9.45 -10.99
CA GLN A 128 9.41 10.15 -12.28
C GLN A 128 10.77 10.02 -12.97
N ALA A 129 11.83 9.77 -12.20
CA ALA A 129 13.17 9.54 -12.73
C ALA A 129 13.36 8.14 -13.36
N ALA A 130 12.44 7.21 -13.13
CA ALA A 130 12.46 5.90 -13.77
C ALA A 130 11.98 6.00 -15.23
N GLU A 131 12.51 5.16 -16.11
CA GLU A 131 12.08 5.08 -17.52
C GLU A 131 10.60 4.69 -17.63
N ALA A 132 10.15 3.77 -16.78
CA ALA A 132 8.75 3.41 -16.59
C ALA A 132 8.56 2.96 -15.13
N ALA A 133 7.52 3.45 -14.47
CA ALA A 133 7.26 3.11 -13.08
C ALA A 133 5.84 2.59 -12.85
N ARG A 134 5.68 1.81 -11.77
CA ARG A 134 4.38 1.30 -11.34
C ARG A 134 4.15 1.59 -9.86
N ILE A 135 2.94 2.07 -9.55
CA ILE A 135 2.47 2.26 -8.18
C ILE A 135 1.31 1.31 -7.95
N ILE A 136 1.39 0.46 -6.92
CA ILE A 136 0.39 -0.55 -6.61
C ILE A 136 -0.11 -0.34 -5.19
N ASN A 137 -1.40 -0.14 -5.04
CA ASN A 137 -2.07 0.10 -3.76
C ASN A 137 -2.90 -1.13 -3.36
N LEU A 138 -2.57 -1.76 -2.23
CA LEU A 138 -3.33 -2.90 -1.72
C LEU A 138 -4.62 -2.44 -1.02
N SER A 139 -5.73 -2.52 -1.75
CA SER A 139 -7.06 -2.27 -1.23
C SER A 139 -7.72 -3.58 -0.74
N SER A 140 -9.03 -3.59 -0.62
CA SER A 140 -9.84 -4.73 -0.17
C SER A 140 -11.24 -4.61 -0.75
N GLU A 141 -11.94 -5.73 -0.97
CA GLU A 141 -13.37 -5.74 -1.30
C GLU A 141 -14.23 -5.00 -0.25
N MET A 142 -13.72 -4.84 0.97
CA MET A 142 -14.38 -4.07 2.02
C MET A 142 -14.51 -2.57 1.67
N TYR A 143 -13.77 -2.04 0.69
CA TYR A 143 -13.94 -0.67 0.19
C TYR A 143 -15.40 -0.38 -0.20
N LYS A 144 -16.14 -1.39 -0.63
CA LYS A 144 -17.55 -1.26 -1.03
C LYS A 144 -18.46 -0.79 0.11
N ARG A 145 -18.09 -1.09 1.36
CA ARG A 145 -18.78 -0.65 2.59
C ARG A 145 -18.29 0.71 3.09
N GLY A 146 -17.17 1.19 2.58
CA GLY A 146 -16.53 2.44 3.01
C GLY A 146 -17.46 3.64 2.83
N LYS A 147 -17.28 4.65 3.67
CA LYS A 147 -17.93 5.96 3.62
C LYS A 147 -16.85 7.04 3.64
N VAL A 148 -17.12 8.17 3.02
CA VAL A 148 -16.25 9.34 3.05
C VAL A 148 -16.85 10.39 3.98
N ARG A 149 -16.07 10.89 4.94
CA ARG A 149 -16.47 11.88 5.95
C ARG A 149 -15.46 13.03 5.94
N LEU A 150 -15.64 13.94 4.99
CA LEU A 150 -14.74 15.09 4.81
C LEU A 150 -14.68 16.01 6.03
N ASP A 151 -15.84 16.26 6.65
CA ASP A 151 -15.95 17.20 7.76
C ASP A 151 -15.32 16.67 9.06
N GLN A 152 -15.23 15.37 9.17
CA GLN A 152 -14.68 14.67 10.36
C GLN A 152 -13.23 14.21 10.17
N GLY A 153 -12.50 14.75 9.17
CA GLY A 153 -11.13 14.33 8.92
C GLY A 153 -10.97 12.85 8.57
N PHE A 154 -12.00 12.30 7.89
CA PHE A 154 -12.14 10.89 7.49
C PHE A 154 -12.51 9.90 8.61
N SER A 155 -12.55 10.29 9.87
CA SER A 155 -12.96 9.43 10.99
C SER A 155 -14.47 9.48 11.24
N ALA A 156 -15.03 8.50 11.94
CA ALA A 156 -16.41 8.52 12.41
C ALA A 156 -16.49 9.11 13.83
N GLU A 157 -17.63 9.68 14.22
CA GLU A 157 -17.87 10.14 15.60
C GLU A 157 -17.86 8.96 16.59
N GLU A 158 -18.49 7.85 16.18
CA GLU A 158 -18.43 6.60 16.92
C GLU A 158 -17.53 5.63 16.20
N PHE A 159 -16.52 5.13 16.89
CA PHE A 159 -15.55 4.22 16.32
C PHE A 159 -16.12 2.83 16.03
N ASP A 160 -15.98 2.39 14.79
CA ASP A 160 -16.16 1.01 14.35
C ASP A 160 -14.94 0.62 13.51
N GLY A 161 -14.12 -0.31 14.02
CA GLY A 161 -12.88 -0.71 13.36
C GLY A 161 -13.08 -1.30 11.96
N ILE A 162 -14.17 -2.03 11.72
CA ILE A 162 -14.52 -2.59 10.42
C ILE A 162 -14.90 -1.45 9.45
N GLN A 163 -15.64 -0.46 9.95
CA GLN A 163 -16.01 0.70 9.15
C GLN A 163 -14.78 1.57 8.85
N ALA A 164 -13.93 1.87 9.84
CA ALA A 164 -12.70 2.64 9.65
C ALA A 164 -11.75 1.98 8.63
N TYR A 165 -11.60 0.66 8.71
CA TYR A 165 -10.86 -0.10 7.69
C TYR A 165 -11.50 0.02 6.31
N SER A 166 -12.81 -0.14 6.21
CA SER A 166 -13.55 -0.05 4.94
C SER A 166 -13.43 1.35 4.33
N ASP A 167 -13.50 2.40 5.18
CA ASP A 167 -13.33 3.80 4.80
C ASP A 167 -11.92 4.04 4.25
N SER A 168 -10.89 3.56 4.95
CA SER A 168 -9.50 3.67 4.50
C SER A 168 -9.27 3.02 3.13
N LYS A 169 -9.93 1.87 2.88
CA LYS A 169 -9.79 1.16 1.60
C LYS A 169 -10.58 1.83 0.47
N LEU A 170 -11.68 2.51 0.76
CA LEU A 170 -12.39 3.35 -0.21
C LEU A 170 -11.57 4.60 -0.56
N LEU A 171 -11.04 5.30 0.43
CA LEU A 171 -10.15 6.46 0.23
C LEU A 171 -8.94 6.09 -0.63
N LEU A 172 -8.37 4.90 -0.44
CA LEU A 172 -7.25 4.41 -1.25
C LEU A 172 -7.65 4.16 -2.72
N ILE A 173 -8.91 3.77 -3.02
CA ILE A 173 -9.43 3.68 -4.39
C ILE A 173 -9.52 5.07 -5.02
N TYR A 174 -10.10 6.06 -4.32
CA TYR A 174 -10.15 7.44 -4.80
C TYR A 174 -8.75 7.98 -5.09
N TYR A 175 -7.84 7.79 -4.15
CA TYR A 175 -6.42 8.19 -4.32
C TYR A 175 -5.80 7.56 -5.57
N THR A 176 -5.97 6.26 -5.76
CA THR A 176 -5.43 5.53 -6.93
C THR A 176 -5.90 6.16 -8.24
N LYS A 177 -7.20 6.45 -8.36
CA LYS A 177 -7.77 7.05 -9.58
C LYS A 177 -7.32 8.49 -9.77
N SER A 178 -7.33 9.30 -8.71
CA SER A 178 -6.89 10.70 -8.76
C SER A 178 -5.41 10.80 -9.13
N LEU A 179 -4.56 9.95 -8.55
CA LEU A 179 -3.14 9.94 -8.87
C LEU A 179 -2.89 9.47 -10.31
N ALA A 180 -3.59 8.43 -10.76
CA ALA A 180 -3.49 7.95 -12.14
C ALA A 180 -3.87 9.06 -13.16
N LYS A 181 -4.92 9.84 -12.87
CA LYS A 181 -5.33 10.99 -13.70
C LYS A 181 -4.25 12.08 -13.73
N ARG A 182 -3.64 12.40 -12.60
CA ARG A 182 -2.57 13.39 -12.48
C ARG A 182 -1.27 12.98 -13.19
N LEU A 183 -1.02 11.68 -13.31
CA LEU A 183 0.19 11.12 -13.94
C LEU A 183 -0.05 10.60 -15.37
N MET A 184 -1.21 10.87 -15.98
CA MET A 184 -1.66 10.29 -17.24
C MET A 184 -0.68 10.47 -18.43
N ASN A 185 0.10 11.56 -18.44
CA ASN A 185 1.05 11.85 -19.52
C ASN A 185 2.48 11.44 -19.17
N GLN A 186 2.66 10.58 -18.18
CA GLN A 186 3.95 10.09 -17.71
C GLN A 186 3.99 8.56 -17.86
N ASN A 187 5.17 8.00 -17.99
CA ASN A 187 5.35 6.54 -18.03
C ASN A 187 5.19 5.91 -16.63
N ILE A 188 4.11 6.29 -15.92
CA ILE A 188 3.81 5.83 -14.58
C ILE A 188 2.38 5.29 -14.56
N THR A 189 2.21 4.06 -14.11
CA THR A 189 0.88 3.49 -13.90
C THR A 189 0.56 3.38 -12.41
N VAL A 190 -0.69 3.63 -12.05
CA VAL A 190 -1.18 3.58 -10.66
C VAL A 190 -2.42 2.71 -10.61
N ASN A 191 -2.34 1.58 -9.91
CA ASN A 191 -3.46 0.65 -9.83
C ASN A 191 -3.70 0.20 -8.38
N ALA A 192 -4.95 -0.14 -8.08
CA ALA A 192 -5.34 -0.75 -6.82
C ALA A 192 -5.71 -2.22 -7.02
N LEU A 193 -5.50 -3.04 -5.99
CA LEU A 193 -5.90 -4.43 -6.02
C LEU A 193 -6.51 -4.91 -4.70
N HIS A 194 -7.38 -5.94 -4.80
CA HIS A 194 -7.75 -6.84 -3.71
C HIS A 194 -7.05 -8.18 -3.91
N PRO A 195 -6.26 -8.65 -2.92
CA PRO A 195 -5.46 -9.87 -3.07
C PRO A 195 -6.28 -11.17 -2.96
N GLY A 196 -7.56 -11.08 -2.64
CA GLY A 196 -8.42 -12.20 -2.25
C GLY A 196 -8.59 -12.28 -0.74
N VAL A 197 -9.38 -13.24 -0.27
CA VAL A 197 -9.53 -13.53 1.16
C VAL A 197 -8.30 -14.34 1.61
N ILE A 198 -7.44 -13.71 2.38
CA ILE A 198 -6.16 -14.25 2.82
C ILE A 198 -6.13 -14.28 4.34
N GLY A 199 -5.62 -15.37 4.92
CA GLY A 199 -5.29 -15.44 6.34
C GLY A 199 -4.05 -14.57 6.65
N THR A 200 -4.26 -13.26 6.78
CA THR A 200 -3.19 -12.32 7.07
C THR A 200 -3.28 -11.79 8.48
N ASP A 201 -2.16 -11.25 8.99
CA ASP A 201 -2.07 -10.58 10.30
C ASP A 201 -3.01 -9.36 10.43
N VAL A 202 -3.70 -8.93 9.37
CA VAL A 202 -4.66 -7.81 9.40
C VAL A 202 -5.81 -8.08 10.34
N PHE A 203 -6.30 -9.33 10.43
CA PHE A 203 -7.41 -9.75 11.29
C PHE A 203 -6.95 -10.35 12.64
N ARG A 204 -5.67 -10.27 13.00
CA ARG A 204 -5.11 -10.92 14.19
C ARG A 204 -5.75 -10.51 15.52
N GLU A 205 -6.35 -9.32 15.60
CA GLU A 205 -7.02 -8.81 16.80
C GLU A 205 -8.47 -9.30 16.90
N TYR A 206 -9.00 -9.98 15.87
CA TYR A 206 -10.35 -10.52 15.87
C TYR A 206 -10.37 -11.99 16.29
N PRO A 207 -11.43 -12.46 17.00
CA PRO A 207 -11.50 -13.81 17.51
C PRO A 207 -11.36 -14.87 16.40
N ASN A 208 -10.66 -15.96 16.70
CA ASN A 208 -10.38 -17.04 15.74
C ASN A 208 -11.64 -17.72 15.15
N TRP A 209 -12.81 -17.62 15.82
CA TRP A 209 -14.05 -18.16 15.26
C TRP A 209 -14.55 -17.39 14.04
N LEU A 210 -14.25 -16.07 13.94
CA LEU A 210 -14.49 -15.27 12.74
C LEU A 210 -13.59 -15.72 11.58
N SER A 211 -12.35 -16.07 11.89
CA SER A 211 -11.41 -16.64 10.91
C SER A 211 -11.78 -18.08 10.53
N SER A 212 -12.39 -18.85 11.43
CA SER A 212 -12.81 -20.25 11.15
C SER A 212 -14.06 -20.33 10.28
N LEU A 213 -14.99 -19.40 10.37
CA LEU A 213 -16.14 -19.32 9.43
C LEU A 213 -15.71 -18.93 8.01
N VAL A 214 -14.60 -18.23 7.88
CA VAL A 214 -13.97 -17.85 6.61
C VAL A 214 -12.92 -18.89 6.17
N GLY A 215 -12.50 -19.76 7.09
CA GLY A 215 -11.33 -20.63 7.00
C GLY A 215 -11.31 -21.65 5.86
N LEU A 216 -12.46 -22.06 5.32
CA LEU A 216 -12.54 -22.95 4.16
C LEU A 216 -12.15 -22.30 2.82
N PHE A 217 -12.01 -20.95 2.78
CA PHE A 217 -11.68 -20.19 1.58
C PHE A 217 -10.44 -19.29 1.73
N ILE A 218 -9.70 -19.42 2.83
CA ILE A 218 -8.49 -18.62 3.07
C ILE A 218 -7.36 -19.11 2.18
N ALA A 219 -6.96 -18.28 1.21
CA ALA A 219 -5.79 -18.54 0.42
C ALA A 219 -4.51 -18.33 1.22
N SER A 220 -3.45 -19.08 0.92
CA SER A 220 -2.14 -18.88 1.55
C SER A 220 -1.56 -17.49 1.19
N PRO A 221 -0.70 -16.89 2.03
CA PRO A 221 -0.02 -15.63 1.71
C PRO A 221 0.71 -15.65 0.36
N LYS A 222 1.26 -16.80 -0.03
CA LYS A 222 1.90 -17.01 -1.34
C LYS A 222 0.90 -16.85 -2.51
N LYS A 223 -0.31 -17.37 -2.38
CA LYS A 223 -1.38 -17.15 -3.37
C LYS A 223 -1.85 -15.69 -3.37
N GLY A 224 -1.93 -15.08 -2.20
CA GLY A 224 -2.29 -13.67 -2.05
C GLY A 224 -1.29 -12.69 -2.63
N ALA A 225 -0.03 -13.06 -2.73
CA ALA A 225 1.01 -12.24 -3.36
C ALA A 225 0.91 -12.21 -4.90
N GLN A 226 0.26 -13.20 -5.52
CA GLN A 226 0.20 -13.33 -6.98
C GLN A 226 -0.41 -12.12 -7.70
N PRO A 227 -1.48 -11.46 -7.20
CA PRO A 227 -1.99 -10.23 -7.83
C PRO A 227 -0.98 -9.06 -7.79
N SER A 228 -0.27 -8.87 -6.67
CA SER A 228 0.76 -7.84 -6.55
C SER A 228 1.91 -8.08 -7.52
N ILE A 229 2.37 -9.32 -7.63
CA ILE A 229 3.43 -9.73 -8.56
C ILE A 229 2.95 -9.52 -10.01
N TYR A 230 1.73 -9.92 -10.35
CA TYR A 230 1.15 -9.73 -11.68
C TYR A 230 1.11 -8.25 -12.08
N LEU A 231 0.60 -7.37 -11.22
CA LEU A 231 0.56 -5.94 -11.51
C LEU A 231 1.98 -5.32 -11.56
N ALA A 232 2.91 -5.87 -10.78
CA ALA A 232 4.29 -5.39 -10.76
C ALA A 232 5.07 -5.75 -12.04
N THR A 233 4.82 -6.92 -12.62
CA THR A 233 5.76 -7.50 -13.59
C THR A 233 5.16 -7.90 -14.94
N SER A 234 3.83 -8.08 -15.03
CA SER A 234 3.20 -8.50 -16.29
C SER A 234 3.20 -7.39 -17.35
N ASP A 235 3.50 -7.77 -18.58
CA ASP A 235 3.38 -6.89 -19.75
C ASP A 235 1.92 -6.62 -20.15
N GLU A 236 1.01 -7.53 -19.79
CA GLU A 236 -0.42 -7.39 -20.08
C GLU A 236 -1.04 -6.13 -19.46
N VAL A 237 -0.49 -5.67 -18.34
CA VAL A 237 -1.00 -4.51 -17.59
C VAL A 237 -0.03 -3.32 -17.57
N LYS A 238 1.02 -3.36 -18.38
CA LYS A 238 2.05 -2.30 -18.39
C LYS A 238 1.54 -0.89 -18.72
N ALA A 239 0.43 -0.81 -19.44
CA ALA A 239 -0.21 0.46 -19.82
C ALA A 239 -1.54 0.70 -19.08
N VAL A 240 -1.93 -0.19 -18.17
CA VAL A 240 -3.18 -0.04 -17.43
C VAL A 240 -2.93 0.86 -16.22
N SER A 241 -3.70 1.95 -16.10
CA SER A 241 -3.62 2.90 -15.00
C SER A 241 -5.01 3.34 -14.54
N GLY A 242 -5.16 3.61 -13.24
CA GLY A 242 -6.43 4.00 -12.62
C GLY A 242 -7.40 2.84 -12.38
N ALA A 243 -6.97 1.61 -12.63
CA ALA A 243 -7.82 0.43 -12.53
C ALA A 243 -7.81 -0.21 -11.13
N TYR A 244 -8.90 -0.93 -10.87
CA TYR A 244 -9.01 -1.81 -9.70
C TYR A 244 -9.01 -3.27 -10.16
N PHE A 245 -8.24 -4.09 -9.47
CA PHE A 245 -8.13 -5.52 -9.74
C PHE A 245 -8.64 -6.36 -8.57
N ASN A 246 -9.58 -7.24 -8.83
CA ASN A 246 -9.92 -8.32 -7.91
C ASN A 246 -9.05 -9.53 -8.27
N LYS A 247 -8.08 -9.84 -7.41
CA LYS A 247 -6.97 -10.74 -7.74
C LYS A 247 -6.23 -10.25 -9.00
N LYS A 248 -6.21 -11.01 -10.08
CA LYS A 248 -5.57 -10.64 -11.35
C LYS A 248 -6.55 -10.09 -12.40
N GLN A 249 -7.83 -10.03 -12.08
CA GLN A 249 -8.87 -9.60 -13.00
C GLN A 249 -9.20 -8.13 -12.79
N GLN A 250 -9.06 -7.33 -13.83
CA GLN A 250 -9.55 -5.96 -13.82
C GLN A 250 -11.07 -5.97 -13.65
N THR A 251 -11.55 -5.19 -12.69
CA THR A 251 -12.96 -5.16 -12.28
C THR A 251 -13.41 -3.71 -12.11
N GLU A 252 -14.60 -3.40 -12.54
CA GLU A 252 -15.19 -2.08 -12.29
C GLU A 252 -15.41 -1.85 -10.79
N THR A 253 -15.14 -0.62 -10.37
CA THR A 253 -15.46 -0.19 -9.02
C THR A 253 -16.95 0.15 -8.91
N ILE A 254 -17.49 0.13 -7.68
CA ILE A 254 -18.88 0.60 -7.45
C ILE A 254 -19.02 2.07 -7.84
N SER A 255 -20.24 2.48 -8.21
CA SER A 255 -20.54 3.81 -8.77
C SER A 255 -20.05 4.96 -7.89
N LYS A 256 -20.24 4.89 -6.57
CA LYS A 256 -19.77 5.94 -5.66
C LYS A 256 -18.25 6.16 -5.72
N ALA A 257 -17.45 5.16 -6.03
CA ALA A 257 -15.99 5.29 -6.15
C ALA A 257 -15.54 5.89 -7.49
N ASN A 258 -16.49 6.37 -8.31
CA ASN A 258 -16.26 7.05 -9.59
C ASN A 258 -16.65 8.54 -9.55
N ASP A 259 -17.02 9.07 -8.39
CA ASP A 259 -17.36 10.47 -8.19
C ASP A 259 -16.04 11.30 -8.24
N GLU A 260 -15.86 12.01 -9.35
CA GLU A 260 -14.63 12.80 -9.59
C GLU A 260 -14.59 14.06 -8.72
N GLU A 261 -15.71 14.72 -8.47
CA GLU A 261 -15.78 15.90 -7.61
C GLU A 261 -15.42 15.53 -6.17
N LEU A 262 -16.00 14.45 -5.66
CA LEU A 262 -15.64 13.93 -4.34
C LEU A 262 -14.16 13.50 -4.28
N ALA A 263 -13.63 12.93 -5.35
CA ALA A 263 -12.21 12.55 -5.43
C ALA A 263 -11.27 13.76 -5.29
N GLU A 264 -11.59 14.90 -5.92
CA GLU A 264 -10.82 16.14 -5.78
C GLU A 264 -10.96 16.74 -4.38
N ASN A 265 -12.14 16.71 -3.80
CA ASN A 265 -12.39 17.17 -2.43
C ASN A 265 -11.61 16.31 -1.41
N ILE A 266 -11.56 14.98 -1.60
CA ILE A 266 -10.76 14.07 -0.78
C ILE A 266 -9.28 14.42 -0.91
N TRP A 267 -8.78 14.64 -2.13
CA TRP A 267 -7.38 14.98 -2.37
C TRP A 267 -6.99 16.26 -1.63
N SER A 268 -7.71 17.36 -1.87
CA SER A 268 -7.45 18.67 -1.25
C SER A 268 -7.55 18.61 0.27
N LYS A 269 -8.53 17.89 0.79
CA LYS A 269 -8.69 17.69 2.24
C LYS A 269 -7.50 16.92 2.83
N THR A 270 -7.00 15.90 2.11
CA THR A 270 -5.84 15.11 2.55
C THR A 270 -4.58 15.96 2.61
N GLU A 271 -4.31 16.76 1.56
CA GLU A 271 -3.18 17.69 1.55
C GLU A 271 -3.26 18.67 2.73
N ALA A 272 -4.39 19.34 2.94
CA ALA A 272 -4.58 20.26 4.04
C ALA A 272 -4.41 19.60 5.42
N LEU A 273 -4.87 18.37 5.60
CA LEU A 273 -4.70 17.62 6.84
C LEU A 273 -3.24 17.25 7.10
N ILE A 274 -2.48 16.87 6.08
CA ILE A 274 -1.05 16.57 6.19
C ILE A 274 -0.27 17.86 6.49
N GLU A 275 -0.49 18.94 5.71
CA GLU A 275 0.16 20.22 5.91
C GLU A 275 -0.04 20.80 7.32
N SER A 276 -1.23 20.60 7.89
CA SER A 276 -1.51 21.07 9.25
C SER A 276 -0.77 20.32 10.36
N ARG A 277 -0.06 19.21 10.03
CA ARG A 277 0.61 18.31 10.98
C ARG A 277 2.10 18.07 10.66
N THR A 278 2.61 18.62 9.58
CA THR A 278 4.03 18.56 9.16
C THR A 278 4.71 19.90 9.21
#